data_75a64975466755ff04e8939c38d52ef0
#
_entry.id   75a64975466755ff04e8939c38d52ef0
#
_cell.length_a   1.000
_cell.length_b   1.000
_cell.length_c   1.000
_cell.angle_alpha   90.00
_cell.angle_beta   90.00
_cell.angle_gamma   90.00
#
_symmetry.space_group_name_H-M   'P 1'
#
loop_
_entity.id
_entity.type
_entity.pdbx_description
1 polymer ?
#
loop_
_entity_poly.entity_id
_entity_poly.type
_entity_poly.pdbx_seq_one_letter_code
_entity_poly.pdbx_strand_id
1 'polypeptide(L)'
;MPALPLVAALAALIAAAEPPQAPPDPRDGGPDRIDVRQYPQDQQRKYEVFSVKCAKCHPLARSVNARFSPTEWKRYMKRMLRRPNSAINEEQAQLIYDFLKFHAVQQGYGG
;
A
#
# COMPACT_ATOMS: atom_id res chain seq x y z
N MET A 1 8.62 -1.20 -60.93
CA MET A 1 7.53 -0.86 -60.03
C MET A 1 7.93 -1.25 -58.62
N PRO A 2 8.07 -0.29 -57.76
CA PRO A 2 8.38 -0.62 -56.38
C PRO A 2 7.19 -1.26 -55.71
N ALA A 3 7.43 -2.33 -55.00
CA ALA A 3 6.42 -2.96 -54.16
C ALA A 3 6.15 -2.12 -52.92
N LEU A 4 4.90 -1.85 -52.62
CA LEU A 4 4.53 -1.14 -51.41
C LEU A 4 4.62 -2.06 -50.19
N PRO A 5 5.33 -1.65 -49.16
CA PRO A 5 5.41 -2.49 -47.92
C PRO A 5 4.08 -2.42 -47.19
N LEU A 6 3.38 -3.52 -47.15
CA LEU A 6 2.14 -3.67 -46.35
C LEU A 6 2.40 -4.05 -44.89
N VAL A 7 3.68 -4.26 -44.54
CA VAL A 7 4.05 -4.79 -43.23
C VAL A 7 3.85 -3.79 -42.08
N ALA A 8 3.88 -2.50 -42.34
CA ALA A 8 3.77 -1.45 -41.33
C ALA A 8 2.38 -1.38 -40.67
N ALA A 9 1.32 -1.83 -41.35
CA ALA A 9 -0.04 -1.77 -40.80
C ALA A 9 -0.34 -2.85 -39.74
N LEU A 10 0.35 -3.98 -39.78
CA LEU A 10 0.16 -5.08 -38.81
C LEU A 10 0.77 -4.81 -37.44
N ALA A 11 1.86 -4.06 -37.38
CA ALA A 11 2.52 -3.72 -36.12
C ALA A 11 1.66 -2.79 -35.25
N ALA A 12 0.86 -1.91 -35.85
CA ALA A 12 -0.03 -0.98 -35.14
C ALA A 12 -1.20 -1.69 -34.45
N LEU A 13 -1.69 -2.80 -35.01
CA LEU A 13 -2.79 -3.57 -34.43
C LEU A 13 -2.39 -4.37 -33.21
N ILE A 14 -1.14 -4.85 -33.19
CA ILE A 14 -0.60 -5.60 -32.03
C ILE A 14 -0.34 -4.68 -30.85
N ALA A 15 0.11 -3.44 -31.10
CA ALA A 15 0.41 -2.46 -30.05
C ALA A 15 -0.86 -1.92 -29.34
N ALA A 16 -2.03 -2.04 -29.97
CA ALA A 16 -3.29 -1.56 -29.39
C ALA A 16 -3.98 -2.59 -28.47
N ALA A 17 -3.48 -3.82 -28.42
CA ALA A 17 -4.08 -4.89 -27.61
C ALA A 17 -3.49 -4.90 -26.20
N GLU A 18 -3.96 -4.02 -25.32
CA GLU A 18 -3.61 -4.04 -23.91
C GLU A 18 -4.59 -4.93 -23.15
N PRO A 19 -4.11 -5.71 -22.16
CA PRO A 19 -5.01 -6.50 -21.33
C PRO A 19 -5.90 -5.58 -20.50
N PRO A 20 -7.16 -5.95 -20.26
CA PRO A 20 -8.05 -5.15 -19.41
C PRO A 20 -7.49 -5.08 -17.98
N GLN A 21 -7.49 -3.88 -17.42
CA GLN A 21 -7.07 -3.65 -16.05
C GLN A 21 -8.22 -3.94 -15.09
N ALA A 22 -7.88 -4.46 -13.92
CA ALA A 22 -8.87 -4.64 -12.86
C ALA A 22 -9.44 -3.28 -12.43
N PRO A 23 -10.74 -3.21 -12.03
CA PRO A 23 -11.30 -1.99 -11.48
C PRO A 23 -10.50 -1.51 -10.27
N PRO A 24 -10.40 -0.18 -10.04
CA PRO A 24 -9.75 0.35 -8.86
C PRO A 24 -10.43 -0.16 -7.58
N ASP A 25 -9.63 -0.52 -6.58
CA ASP A 25 -10.15 -0.85 -5.25
C ASP A 25 -10.50 0.45 -4.52
N PRO A 26 -11.75 0.63 -4.05
CA PRO A 26 -12.14 1.86 -3.33
C PRO A 26 -11.30 2.13 -2.09
N ARG A 27 -10.72 1.08 -1.47
CA ARG A 27 -9.85 1.25 -0.30
C ARG A 27 -8.53 1.93 -0.63
N ASP A 28 -8.15 1.99 -1.90
CA ASP A 28 -6.89 2.58 -2.35
C ASP A 28 -7.01 4.08 -2.67
N GLY A 29 -8.21 4.64 -2.54
CA GLY A 29 -8.44 6.06 -2.74
C GLY A 29 -8.13 6.89 -1.51
N GLY A 30 -8.02 8.21 -1.71
CA GLY A 30 -7.79 9.16 -0.63
C GLY A 30 -6.32 9.46 -0.37
N PRO A 31 -6.02 10.20 0.72
CA PRO A 31 -4.65 10.55 1.08
C PRO A 31 -3.79 9.32 1.31
N ASP A 32 -2.52 9.39 0.89
CA ASP A 32 -1.55 8.31 1.04
C ASP A 32 -0.49 8.61 2.11
N ARG A 33 -0.70 9.63 2.93
CA ARG A 33 0.24 10.07 3.96
C ARG A 33 -0.48 10.44 5.25
N ILE A 34 0.24 10.26 6.35
CA ILE A 34 -0.17 10.76 7.66
C ILE A 34 0.78 11.89 8.02
N ASP A 35 0.27 13.02 8.51
CA ASP A 35 1.10 14.09 9.03
C ASP A 35 1.57 13.70 10.43
N VAL A 36 2.84 13.32 10.53
CA VAL A 36 3.44 12.85 11.79
C VAL A 36 4.33 13.91 12.45
N ARG A 37 4.33 15.15 11.95
CA ARG A 37 5.24 16.21 12.46
C ARG A 37 5.06 16.51 13.93
N GLN A 38 3.85 16.30 14.46
CA GLN A 38 3.51 16.53 15.86
C GLN A 38 3.70 15.28 16.74
N TYR A 39 4.03 14.15 16.14
CA TYR A 39 4.27 12.91 16.88
C TYR A 39 5.69 12.86 17.42
N PRO A 40 5.93 12.10 18.50
CA PRO A 40 7.29 11.89 19.01
C PRO A 40 8.23 11.33 17.92
N GLN A 41 9.51 11.64 18.01
CA GLN A 41 10.48 11.25 16.98
C GLN A 41 10.57 9.74 16.78
N ASP A 42 10.44 8.95 17.85
CA ASP A 42 10.42 7.49 17.72
C ASP A 42 9.22 7.01 16.90
N GLN A 43 8.06 7.65 17.01
CA GLN A 43 6.89 7.35 16.19
C GLN A 43 7.09 7.79 14.74
N GLN A 44 7.77 8.91 14.51
CA GLN A 44 8.11 9.34 13.16
C GLN A 44 9.01 8.32 12.46
N ARG A 45 9.99 7.75 13.16
CA ARG A 45 10.84 6.70 12.62
C ARG A 45 10.06 5.42 12.29
N LYS A 46 9.13 5.04 13.16
CA LYS A 46 8.26 3.87 12.92
C LYS A 46 7.33 4.11 11.74
N TYR A 47 6.85 5.34 11.56
CA TYR A 47 6.07 5.72 10.39
C TYR A 47 6.85 5.52 9.09
N GLU A 48 8.13 5.80 9.07
CA GLU A 48 8.97 5.56 7.89
C GLU A 48 9.00 4.08 7.52
N VAL A 49 9.14 3.19 8.50
CA VAL A 49 9.09 1.74 8.26
C VAL A 49 7.73 1.35 7.69
N PHE A 50 6.65 1.84 8.29
CA PHE A 50 5.29 1.61 7.81
C PHE A 50 5.13 2.07 6.36
N SER A 51 5.54 3.29 6.03
CA SER A 51 5.33 3.87 4.71
C SER A 51 6.09 3.13 3.62
N VAL A 52 7.28 2.63 3.91
CA VAL A 52 8.08 1.86 2.96
C VAL A 52 7.53 0.44 2.78
N LYS A 53 7.26 -0.25 3.89
CA LYS A 53 6.90 -1.68 3.84
C LYS A 53 5.46 -1.92 3.40
N CYS A 54 4.52 -1.11 3.85
CA CYS A 54 3.11 -1.28 3.49
C CYS A 54 2.80 -0.87 2.04
N ALA A 55 3.68 -0.09 1.41
CA ALA A 55 3.53 0.30 0.00
C ALA A 55 3.98 -0.78 -0.99
N LYS A 56 4.52 -1.91 -0.52
CA LYS A 56 5.06 -2.96 -1.38
C LYS A 56 4.00 -3.75 -2.15
N CYS A 57 2.82 -3.95 -1.57
CA CYS A 57 1.79 -4.84 -2.12
C CYS A 57 0.58 -4.09 -2.66
N HIS A 58 0.25 -2.93 -2.12
CA HIS A 58 -0.87 -2.10 -2.54
C HIS A 58 -0.59 -0.65 -2.18
N PRO A 59 -1.37 0.32 -2.70
CA PRO A 59 -1.17 1.72 -2.35
C PRO A 59 -1.27 1.97 -0.85
N LEU A 60 -0.42 2.85 -0.34
CA LEU A 60 -0.34 3.18 1.08
C LEU A 60 -1.65 3.77 1.61
N ALA A 61 -2.42 4.42 0.75
CA ALA A 61 -3.73 4.97 1.09
C ALA A 61 -4.65 3.94 1.74
N ARG A 62 -4.57 2.67 1.35
CA ARG A 62 -5.39 1.60 1.95
C ARG A 62 -5.19 1.51 3.45
N SER A 63 -3.95 1.57 3.90
CA SER A 63 -3.61 1.51 5.34
C SER A 63 -3.78 2.87 6.01
N VAL A 64 -3.40 3.96 5.35
CA VAL A 64 -3.52 5.31 5.90
C VAL A 64 -4.98 5.66 6.24
N ASN A 65 -5.92 5.26 5.40
CA ASN A 65 -7.33 5.60 5.56
C ASN A 65 -8.15 4.50 6.26
N ALA A 66 -7.54 3.40 6.65
CA ALA A 66 -8.21 2.38 7.46
C ALA A 66 -8.36 2.89 8.89
N ARG A 67 -9.61 2.98 9.37
CA ARG A 67 -9.92 3.45 10.71
C ARG A 67 -9.97 2.29 11.70
N PHE A 68 -8.94 1.47 11.70
CA PHE A 68 -8.86 0.30 12.55
C PHE A 68 -8.50 0.68 13.98
N SER A 69 -9.12 -0.01 14.94
CA SER A 69 -8.70 0.01 16.33
C SER A 69 -7.34 -0.71 16.49
N PRO A 70 -6.65 -0.50 17.63
CA PRO A 70 -5.42 -1.27 17.90
C PRO A 70 -5.61 -2.78 17.80
N THR A 71 -6.75 -3.32 18.27
CA THR A 71 -7.05 -4.76 18.18
C THR A 71 -7.18 -5.22 16.74
N GLU A 72 -7.84 -4.43 15.89
CA GLU A 72 -7.98 -4.74 14.47
C GLU A 72 -6.63 -4.67 13.75
N TRP A 73 -5.79 -3.70 14.07
CA TRP A 73 -4.43 -3.60 13.53
C TRP A 73 -3.58 -4.80 13.91
N LYS A 74 -3.71 -5.27 15.14
CA LYS A 74 -2.98 -6.46 15.59
C LYS A 74 -3.34 -7.68 14.75
N ARG A 75 -4.62 -7.89 14.48
CA ARG A 75 -5.08 -8.98 13.61
C ARG A 75 -4.61 -8.81 12.17
N TYR A 76 -4.67 -7.59 11.67
CA TYR A 76 -4.21 -7.26 10.32
C TYR A 76 -2.72 -7.58 10.15
N MET A 77 -1.89 -7.15 11.10
CA MET A 77 -0.45 -7.39 11.04
C MET A 77 -0.12 -8.88 11.08
N LYS A 78 -0.84 -9.67 11.86
CA LYS A 78 -0.67 -11.12 11.87
C LYS A 78 -0.95 -11.74 10.50
N ARG A 79 -2.01 -11.27 9.81
CA ARG A 79 -2.31 -11.75 8.46
C ARG A 79 -1.24 -11.35 7.46
N MET A 80 -0.76 -10.12 7.52
CA MET A 80 0.27 -9.63 6.59
C MET A 80 1.59 -10.39 6.77
N LEU A 81 1.95 -10.68 8.02
CA LEU A 81 3.18 -11.42 8.32
C LEU A 81 3.14 -12.86 7.81
N ARG A 82 1.96 -13.49 7.77
CA ARG A 82 1.77 -14.87 7.31
C ARG A 82 1.66 -15.03 5.81
N ARG A 83 1.54 -13.94 5.05
CA ARG A 83 1.41 -14.03 3.61
C ARG A 83 2.67 -14.61 2.98
N PRO A 84 2.53 -15.48 1.96
CA PRO A 84 3.68 -15.89 1.16
C PRO A 84 4.37 -14.66 0.57
N ASN A 85 5.69 -14.66 0.60
CA ASN A 85 6.50 -13.53 0.12
C ASN A 85 6.19 -12.21 0.84
N SER A 86 5.89 -12.28 2.13
CA SER A 86 5.67 -11.09 2.95
C SER A 86 6.90 -10.17 2.87
N ALA A 87 6.66 -8.88 2.67
CA ALA A 87 7.73 -7.87 2.61
C ALA A 87 8.26 -7.48 3.99
N ILE A 88 7.68 -8.03 5.08
CA ILE A 88 8.02 -7.67 6.45
C ILE A 88 8.44 -8.90 7.26
N ASN A 89 9.35 -8.69 8.20
CA ASN A 89 9.69 -9.67 9.23
C ASN A 89 8.99 -9.31 10.56
N GLU A 90 9.19 -10.13 11.57
CA GLU A 90 8.53 -9.93 12.88
C GLU A 90 8.94 -8.61 13.55
N GLU A 91 10.21 -8.24 13.47
CA GLU A 91 10.70 -6.98 14.05
C GLU A 91 10.05 -5.77 13.37
N GLN A 92 10.01 -5.78 12.03
CA GLN A 92 9.36 -4.71 11.27
C GLN A 92 7.86 -4.67 11.54
N ALA A 93 7.21 -5.83 11.64
CA ALA A 93 5.80 -5.92 11.98
C ALA A 93 5.51 -5.28 13.34
N GLN A 94 6.39 -5.49 14.32
CA GLN A 94 6.23 -4.88 15.65
C GLN A 94 6.36 -3.36 15.59
N LEU A 95 7.35 -2.84 14.86
CA LEU A 95 7.53 -1.40 14.70
C LEU A 95 6.32 -0.76 14.00
N ILE A 96 5.82 -1.39 12.96
CA ILE A 96 4.65 -0.92 12.22
C ILE A 96 3.40 -0.96 13.12
N TYR A 97 3.21 -2.04 13.85
CA TYR A 97 2.08 -2.16 14.77
C TYR A 97 2.12 -1.08 15.86
N ASP A 98 3.30 -0.83 16.43
CA ASP A 98 3.45 0.20 17.46
C ASP A 98 3.06 1.58 16.94
N PHE A 99 3.43 1.89 15.69
CA PHE A 99 3.01 3.15 15.06
C PHE A 99 1.49 3.19 14.84
N LEU A 100 0.92 2.15 14.24
CA LEU A 100 -0.50 2.10 13.91
C LEU A 100 -1.37 2.14 15.17
N LYS A 101 -0.94 1.49 16.24
CA LYS A 101 -1.59 1.58 17.55
C LYS A 101 -1.54 3.00 18.09
N PHE A 102 -0.38 3.63 18.07
CA PHE A 102 -0.22 5.00 18.53
C PHE A 102 -1.14 5.94 17.74
N HIS A 103 -1.10 5.84 16.41
CA HIS A 103 -1.93 6.67 15.54
C HIS A 103 -3.42 6.44 15.79
N ALA A 104 -3.86 5.19 15.92
CA ALA A 104 -5.26 4.88 16.20
C ALA A 104 -5.73 5.51 17.51
N VAL A 105 -4.92 5.46 18.56
CA VAL A 105 -5.24 6.10 19.84
C VAL A 105 -5.33 7.62 19.68
N GLN A 106 -4.40 8.24 18.97
CA GLN A 106 -4.43 9.68 18.72
C GLN A 106 -5.67 10.13 17.94
N GLN A 107 -6.13 9.29 17.02
CA GLN A 107 -7.33 9.58 16.21
C GLN A 107 -8.63 9.16 16.89
N GLY A 108 -8.58 8.46 18.00
CA GLY A 108 -9.77 7.97 18.70
C GLY A 108 -10.44 6.79 18.00
N TYR A 109 -9.69 5.95 17.28
CA TYR A 109 -10.24 4.80 16.55
C TYR A 109 -10.31 3.58 17.48
N GLY A 110 -11.48 3.36 18.04
CA GLY A 110 -11.79 2.19 18.83
C GLY A 110 -11.16 2.18 20.23
N GLY A 111 -11.68 1.34 21.07
CA GLY A 111 -11.23 1.16 22.44
C GLY A 111 -10.10 0.17 22.62
#